data_bafe1951455cafaa29a94779113e6ddb
#
_entry.id   bafe1951455cafaa29a94779113e6ddb
#
_cell.length_a   1.000
_cell.length_b   1.000
_cell.length_c   1.000
_cell.angle_alpha   90.00
_cell.angle_beta   90.00
_cell.angle_gamma   90.00
#
_symmetry.space_group_name_H-M   'P 1'
#
loop_
_entity.id
_entity.type
_entity.pdbx_description
1 polymer ?
#
loop_
_entity_poly.entity_id
_entity_poly.type
_entity_poly.pdbx_seq_one_letter_code
_entity_poly.pdbx_strand_id
1 'polypeptide(L)'
;MDSNKQNLINKILYRAQYRGTKEMDIFVSKFVNSIIDNLDHKELVSLDKLINFDDETLVKFSLGKNSKDFEDKIILEKLIEFKNKY
;
A
#
# COMPACT_ATOMS: atom_id res chain seq x y z
N MET A 1 -4.14 -22.79 7.74
CA MET A 1 -3.48 -22.14 6.64
C MET A 1 -4.46 -21.55 5.66
N ASP A 2 -4.34 -20.32 5.40
CA ASP A 2 -5.31 -19.63 4.60
C ASP A 2 -4.73 -19.30 3.21
N SER A 3 -5.09 -20.10 2.21
CA SER A 3 -4.62 -19.89 0.84
C SER A 3 -5.18 -18.60 0.25
N ASN A 4 -6.34 -18.15 0.73
CA ASN A 4 -6.91 -16.88 0.28
C ASN A 4 -6.04 -15.71 0.73
N LYS A 5 -5.52 -15.80 1.94
CA LYS A 5 -4.63 -14.75 2.45
C LYS A 5 -3.34 -14.71 1.65
N GLN A 6 -2.76 -15.87 1.35
CA GLN A 6 -1.53 -15.93 0.56
C GLN A 6 -1.76 -15.42 -0.85
N ASN A 7 -2.89 -15.76 -1.45
CA ASN A 7 -3.23 -15.28 -2.79
C ASN A 7 -3.38 -13.76 -2.81
N LEU A 8 -3.96 -13.19 -1.77
CA LEU A 8 -4.12 -11.75 -1.66
C LEU A 8 -2.75 -11.07 -1.50
N ILE A 9 -1.88 -11.65 -0.67
CA ILE A 9 -0.52 -11.14 -0.50
C ILE A 9 0.22 -11.13 -1.84
N ASN A 10 0.15 -12.23 -2.57
CA ASN A 10 0.82 -12.34 -3.86
C ASN A 10 0.29 -11.31 -4.86
N LYS A 11 -1.00 -11.09 -4.87
CA LYS A 11 -1.63 -10.11 -5.74
C LYS A 11 -1.15 -8.69 -5.40
N ILE A 12 -1.09 -8.38 -4.11
CA ILE A 12 -0.63 -7.07 -3.65
C ILE A 12 0.83 -6.84 -4.05
N LEU A 13 1.68 -7.83 -3.82
CA LEU A 13 3.09 -7.74 -4.17
C LEU A 13 3.29 -7.54 -5.67
N TYR A 14 2.51 -8.25 -6.47
CA TYR A 14 2.58 -8.12 -7.92
C TYR A 14 2.20 -6.70 -8.36
N ARG A 15 1.07 -6.20 -7.85
CA ARG A 15 0.59 -4.88 -8.21
C ARG A 15 1.53 -3.78 -7.76
N ALA A 16 2.19 -3.98 -6.62
CA ALA A 16 3.14 -3.00 -6.11
C ALA A 16 4.35 -2.83 -7.02
N GLN A 17 4.70 -3.88 -7.77
CA GLN A 17 5.89 -3.87 -8.63
C GLN A 17 5.64 -3.29 -10.03
N TYR A 18 4.39 -3.15 -10.44
CA TYR A 18 4.06 -2.76 -11.81
C TYR A 18 3.17 -1.52 -11.80
N ARG A 19 3.78 -0.39 -11.42
CA ARG A 19 3.02 0.86 -11.26
C ARG A 19 3.00 1.72 -12.51
N GLY A 20 4.05 1.75 -13.26
CA GLY A 20 4.11 2.61 -14.43
C GLY A 20 5.42 3.39 -14.53
N THR A 21 5.99 3.77 -13.38
CA THR A 21 7.31 4.34 -13.35
C THR A 21 8.18 3.53 -12.40
N LYS A 22 9.47 3.50 -12.68
CA LYS A 22 10.41 2.76 -11.85
C LYS A 22 10.44 3.29 -10.43
N GLU A 23 10.35 4.60 -10.28
CA GLU A 23 10.39 5.22 -8.96
C GLU A 23 9.20 4.80 -8.11
N MET A 24 8.01 4.77 -8.70
CA MET A 24 6.82 4.34 -7.96
C MET A 24 6.83 2.84 -7.72
N ASP A 25 7.34 2.05 -8.65
CA ASP A 25 7.50 0.61 -8.43
C ASP A 25 8.34 0.36 -7.18
N ILE A 26 9.46 1.07 -7.07
CA ILE A 26 10.37 0.91 -5.93
C ILE A 26 9.71 1.40 -4.64
N PHE A 27 9.13 2.59 -4.67
CA PHE A 27 8.53 3.17 -3.48
C PHE A 27 7.40 2.32 -2.93
N VAL A 28 6.44 1.95 -3.79
CA VAL A 28 5.28 1.18 -3.36
C VAL A 28 5.68 -0.23 -2.93
N SER A 29 6.61 -0.86 -3.66
CA SER A 29 7.10 -2.20 -3.29
C SER A 29 7.76 -2.19 -1.93
N LYS A 30 8.62 -1.21 -1.66
CA LYS A 30 9.28 -1.12 -0.36
C LYS A 30 8.29 -0.86 0.76
N PHE A 31 7.31 0.01 0.51
CA PHE A 31 6.27 0.27 1.50
C PHE A 31 5.50 -1.01 1.82
N VAL A 32 5.01 -1.69 0.79
CA VAL A 32 4.22 -2.91 0.96
C VAL A 32 5.05 -3.96 1.71
N ASN A 33 6.30 -4.17 1.30
CA ASN A 33 7.14 -5.18 1.93
C ASN A 33 7.42 -4.87 3.40
N SER A 34 7.40 -3.59 3.77
CA SER A 34 7.68 -3.21 5.15
C SER A 34 6.55 -3.55 6.12
N ILE A 35 5.32 -3.74 5.63
CA ILE A 35 4.17 -3.94 6.50
C ILE A 35 3.39 -5.23 6.24
N ILE A 36 3.57 -5.85 5.09
CA ILE A 36 2.65 -6.90 4.63
C ILE A 36 2.60 -8.13 5.52
N ASP A 37 3.72 -8.46 6.17
CA ASP A 37 3.81 -9.66 7.01
C ASP A 37 3.06 -9.54 8.33
N ASN A 38 2.71 -8.32 8.72
CA ASN A 38 2.08 -8.06 10.02
C ASN A 38 0.60 -7.75 9.91
N LEU A 39 0.03 -7.87 8.72
CA LEU A 39 -1.36 -7.48 8.49
C LEU A 39 -2.28 -8.69 8.54
N ASP A 40 -3.48 -8.50 9.12
CA ASP A 40 -4.52 -9.53 9.04
C ASP A 40 -5.25 -9.39 7.70
N HIS A 41 -6.22 -10.27 7.46
CA HIS A 41 -6.92 -10.28 6.17
C HIS A 41 -7.61 -8.95 5.88
N LYS A 42 -8.26 -8.38 6.89
CA LYS A 42 -8.98 -7.11 6.72
C LYS A 42 -8.01 -5.98 6.34
N GLU A 43 -6.86 -5.96 7.00
CA GLU A 43 -5.85 -4.95 6.71
C GLU A 43 -5.24 -5.16 5.33
N LEU A 44 -5.09 -6.40 4.90
CA LEU A 44 -4.60 -6.70 3.56
C LEU A 44 -5.57 -6.20 2.49
N VAL A 45 -6.87 -6.35 2.73
CA VAL A 45 -7.88 -5.83 1.81
C VAL A 45 -7.75 -4.30 1.71
N SER A 46 -7.56 -3.64 2.84
CA SER A 46 -7.35 -2.18 2.85
C SER A 46 -6.10 -1.78 2.09
N LEU A 47 -5.01 -2.51 2.28
CA LEU A 47 -3.76 -2.24 1.58
C LEU A 47 -3.94 -2.42 0.07
N ASP A 48 -4.65 -3.47 -0.35
CA ASP A 48 -4.93 -3.69 -1.76
C ASP A 48 -5.71 -2.51 -2.35
N LYS A 49 -6.69 -2.01 -1.62
CA LYS A 49 -7.45 -0.85 -2.08
C LYS A 49 -6.56 0.39 -2.21
N LEU A 50 -5.67 0.58 -1.25
CA LEU A 50 -4.78 1.74 -1.26
C LEU A 50 -3.87 1.72 -2.48
N ILE A 51 -3.22 0.60 -2.76
CA ILE A 51 -2.26 0.54 -3.86
C ILE A 51 -2.93 0.51 -5.23
N ASN A 52 -4.26 0.38 -5.27
CA ASN A 52 -4.99 0.45 -6.54
C ASN A 52 -5.25 1.90 -7.00
N PHE A 53 -5.01 2.87 -6.14
CA PHE A 53 -5.07 4.26 -6.57
C PHE A 53 -3.94 4.57 -7.54
N ASP A 54 -4.14 5.57 -8.37
CA ASP A 54 -3.09 5.99 -9.31
C ASP A 54 -1.91 6.61 -8.55
N ASP A 55 -0.79 6.73 -9.25
CA ASP A 55 0.46 7.19 -8.62
C ASP A 55 0.34 8.60 -8.06
N GLU A 56 -0.34 9.49 -8.77
CA GLU A 56 -0.52 10.86 -8.30
C GLU A 56 -1.27 10.91 -6.98
N THR A 57 -2.34 10.13 -6.88
CA THR A 57 -3.14 10.05 -5.65
C THR A 57 -2.32 9.46 -4.50
N LEU A 58 -1.56 8.40 -4.79
CA LEU A 58 -0.71 7.79 -3.76
C LEU A 58 0.33 8.77 -3.23
N VAL A 59 0.93 9.57 -4.10
CA VAL A 59 1.88 10.58 -3.66
C VAL A 59 1.20 11.59 -2.75
N LYS A 60 0.00 12.05 -3.11
CA LYS A 60 -0.74 12.98 -2.27
C LYS A 60 -1.06 12.37 -0.91
N PHE A 61 -1.51 11.11 -0.87
CA PHE A 61 -1.78 10.41 0.38
C PHE A 61 -0.53 10.33 1.24
N SER A 62 0.61 10.03 0.64
CA SER A 62 1.86 9.89 1.38
C SER A 62 2.32 11.21 1.99
N LEU A 63 1.86 12.32 1.44
CA LEU A 63 2.15 13.65 1.96
C LEU A 63 1.07 14.14 2.93
N GLY A 64 0.10 13.30 3.26
CA GLY A 64 -0.99 13.65 4.15
C GLY A 64 -2.11 14.44 3.50
N LYS A 65 -2.11 14.53 2.17
CA LYS A 65 -3.14 15.25 1.44
C LYS A 65 -4.27 14.31 1.06
N ASN A 66 -5.48 14.85 0.96
CA ASN A 66 -6.67 14.11 0.55
C ASN A 66 -6.98 12.89 1.41
N SER A 67 -6.53 12.91 2.65
CA SER A 67 -6.67 11.75 3.55
C SER A 67 -8.13 11.39 3.83
N LYS A 68 -9.06 12.28 3.55
CA LYS A 68 -10.49 12.00 3.73
C LYS A 68 -11.01 10.98 2.73
N ASP A 69 -10.31 10.82 1.61
CA ASP A 69 -10.77 9.96 0.52
C ASP A 69 -10.48 8.49 0.76
N PHE A 70 -9.75 8.17 1.82
CA PHE A 70 -9.44 6.78 2.15
C PHE A 70 -9.93 6.48 3.56
N GLU A 71 -10.73 5.41 3.68
CA GLU A 71 -11.40 5.14 4.95
C GLU A 71 -10.51 4.52 6.02
N ASP A 72 -9.50 3.74 5.64
CA ASP A 72 -8.64 3.08 6.64
C ASP A 72 -7.48 3.99 7.01
N LYS A 73 -7.69 4.75 8.08
CA LYS A 73 -6.69 5.73 8.53
C LYS A 73 -5.41 5.08 9.06
N ILE A 74 -5.51 3.86 9.56
CA ILE A 74 -4.33 3.18 10.12
C ILE A 74 -3.35 2.84 8.99
N ILE A 75 -3.84 2.25 7.90
CA ILE A 75 -3.01 1.93 6.75
C ILE A 75 -2.46 3.22 6.12
N LEU A 76 -3.30 4.24 6.04
CA LEU A 76 -2.87 5.53 5.48
C LEU A 76 -1.74 6.15 6.32
N GLU A 77 -1.84 6.08 7.64
CA GLU A 77 -0.79 6.58 8.51
C GLU A 77 0.52 5.84 8.32
N LYS A 78 0.43 4.53 8.08
CA LYS A 78 1.64 3.74 7.80
C LYS A 78 2.33 4.23 6.53
N LEU A 79 1.56 4.59 5.52
CA LEU A 79 2.13 5.13 4.29
C LEU A 79 2.82 6.47 4.55
N ILE A 80 2.19 7.34 5.31
CA ILE A 80 2.75 8.65 5.65
C ILE A 80 4.05 8.49 6.44
N GLU A 81 4.05 7.61 7.43
CA GLU A 81 5.24 7.34 8.21
C GLU A 81 6.37 6.79 7.35
N PHE A 82 6.04 5.88 6.45
CA PHE A 82 7.04 5.30 5.56
C PHE A 82 7.66 6.39 4.68
N LYS A 83 6.84 7.26 4.13
CA LYS A 83 7.32 8.35 3.29
C LYS A 83 8.27 9.26 4.04
N ASN A 84 7.96 9.55 5.31
CA ASN A 84 8.80 10.44 6.12
C ASN A 84 10.16 9.83 6.42
N LYS A 85 10.26 8.51 6.45
CA LYS A 85 11.52 7.83 6.69
C LYS A 85 12.26 7.47 5.41
N TYR A 86 11.57 7.55 4.29
CA TYR A 86 12.11 7.15 3.00
C TYR A 86 13.07 8.20 2.46
#